data_a522758543ce81facb2af632d0311a6b
#
_entry.id   a522758543ce81facb2af632d0311a6b
#
_cell.length_a   1.000
_cell.length_b   1.000
_cell.length_c   1.000
_cell.angle_alpha   90.00
_cell.angle_beta   90.00
_cell.angle_gamma   90.00
#
_symmetry.space_group_name_H-M   'P 1'
#
loop_
_entity.id
_entity.type
_entity.pdbx_description
1 polymer ?
#
loop_
_entity_poly.entity_id
_entity_poly.type
_entity_poly.pdbx_seq_one_letter_code
_entity_poly.pdbx_strand_id
1 'polypeptide(L)'
;MSSITISNKEIDCITVSRGKRCAATHTQSDHSHAYYELFTLSSGSCRFLLKDSLYYLHKGDVALIPPHELHHSIYPEDNPCEINILFFNRSHLPSPEIFKLNAFVGSVPLLYQPDYFGLINRMLSEQTHIDEYSDSYMRCYLHTLLLLLARHSALNEDSAMLPHSSDINIALATKYIYANFQKQLTLEDVSAVASLSPTYFSKKFKLTTGMGFKEYLNFVRLKHAQAALLTTDSTITDIALEYGFNDSNYFKDLFKKEFGKSPREYRKNPV
;
A
#
# COMPACT_ATOMS: atom_id res chain seq x y z
N MET A 1 -13.54 -13.50 -14.67
CA MET A 1 -12.51 -13.27 -13.63
C MET A 1 -12.84 -11.95 -13.00
N SER A 2 -13.41 -11.99 -11.80
CA SER A 2 -13.93 -10.81 -11.12
C SER A 2 -12.78 -9.96 -10.59
N SER A 3 -12.60 -8.80 -11.15
CA SER A 3 -11.82 -7.72 -10.54
C SER A 3 -12.58 -7.29 -9.28
N ILE A 4 -12.02 -7.56 -8.10
CA ILE A 4 -12.58 -7.05 -6.85
C ILE A 4 -12.26 -5.56 -6.82
N THR A 5 -13.23 -4.75 -7.20
CA THR A 5 -13.23 -3.31 -6.91
C THR A 5 -13.61 -3.19 -5.44
N ILE A 6 -12.61 -3.08 -4.56
CA ILE A 6 -12.85 -2.91 -3.13
C ILE A 6 -13.23 -1.45 -2.93
N SER A 7 -14.52 -1.20 -2.70
CA SER A 7 -15.00 0.10 -2.22
C SER A 7 -14.50 0.30 -0.78
N ASN A 8 -14.21 1.55 -0.39
CA ASN A 8 -13.80 1.95 0.97
C ASN A 8 -14.93 1.80 2.02
N LYS A 9 -15.75 0.77 1.95
CA LYS A 9 -16.65 0.39 3.03
C LYS A 9 -15.84 -0.18 4.18
N GLU A 10 -16.21 0.13 5.41
CA GLU A 10 -15.73 -0.61 6.57
C GLU A 10 -15.89 -2.10 6.29
N ILE A 11 -14.83 -2.85 6.52
CA ILE A 11 -14.87 -4.30 6.35
C ILE A 11 -15.45 -4.88 7.62
N ASP A 12 -16.66 -5.40 7.53
CA ASP A 12 -17.35 -6.03 8.67
C ASP A 12 -16.77 -7.41 9.00
N CYS A 13 -16.02 -8.02 8.09
CA CYS A 13 -15.44 -9.34 8.26
C CYS A 13 -13.99 -9.40 7.74
N ILE A 14 -13.24 -10.38 8.22
CA ILE A 14 -11.92 -10.70 7.68
C ILE A 14 -12.11 -11.29 6.29
N THR A 15 -11.41 -10.74 5.30
CA THR A 15 -11.44 -11.26 3.93
C THR A 15 -10.04 -11.68 3.47
N VAL A 16 -9.96 -12.74 2.70
CA VAL A 16 -8.73 -13.19 2.08
C VAL A 16 -8.96 -13.46 0.60
N SER A 17 -8.02 -13.06 -0.23
CA SER A 17 -8.06 -13.32 -1.67
C SER A 17 -6.71 -13.80 -2.18
N ARG A 18 -6.75 -14.64 -3.20
CA ARG A 18 -5.59 -15.09 -3.96
C ARG A 18 -5.79 -14.78 -5.43
N GLY A 19 -4.76 -14.30 -6.09
CA GLY A 19 -4.84 -14.02 -7.50
C GLY A 19 -3.49 -13.90 -8.19
N LYS A 20 -3.49 -14.14 -9.49
CA LYS A 20 -2.33 -13.88 -10.34
C LYS A 20 -2.37 -12.44 -10.84
N ARG A 21 -1.23 -11.76 -10.82
CA ARG A 21 -1.07 -10.37 -11.24
C ARG A 21 0.15 -10.22 -12.15
N CYS A 22 -0.01 -9.45 -13.23
CA CYS A 22 1.06 -8.93 -14.07
C CYS A 22 0.69 -7.51 -14.53
N ALA A 23 1.62 -6.77 -15.11
CA ALA A 23 1.37 -5.39 -15.55
C ALA A 23 0.20 -5.28 -16.54
N ALA A 24 0.05 -6.25 -17.46
CA ALA A 24 -1.03 -6.25 -18.45
C ALA A 24 -2.44 -6.48 -17.87
N THR A 25 -2.53 -7.11 -16.68
CA THR A 25 -3.82 -7.45 -16.05
C THR A 25 -4.17 -6.56 -14.86
N HIS A 26 -3.25 -5.70 -14.45
CA HIS A 26 -3.40 -4.88 -13.25
C HIS A 26 -3.24 -3.41 -13.59
N THR A 27 -4.36 -2.74 -13.72
CA THR A 27 -4.46 -1.28 -13.92
C THR A 27 -4.79 -0.54 -12.63
N GLN A 28 -4.59 -1.17 -11.47
CA GLN A 28 -4.94 -0.56 -10.21
C GLN A 28 -4.01 0.61 -9.92
N SER A 29 -4.59 1.79 -9.84
CA SER A 29 -3.95 2.99 -9.31
C SER A 29 -3.62 2.78 -7.84
N ASP A 30 -2.65 3.51 -7.37
CA ASP A 30 -2.33 3.65 -5.96
C ASP A 30 -3.57 3.87 -5.11
N HIS A 31 -3.66 3.19 -3.98
CA HIS A 31 -4.81 3.29 -3.10
C HIS A 31 -4.41 3.28 -1.62
N SER A 32 -5.25 3.86 -0.82
CA SER A 32 -5.27 3.68 0.63
C SER A 32 -6.70 3.33 1.04
N HIS A 33 -6.84 2.65 2.14
CA HIS A 33 -8.12 2.19 2.65
C HIS A 33 -8.18 2.28 4.19
N ALA A 34 -9.39 2.22 4.75
CA ALA A 34 -9.62 2.40 6.18
C ALA A 34 -9.37 1.15 7.05
N TYR A 35 -8.81 0.10 6.49
CA TYR A 35 -8.56 -1.18 7.15
C TYR A 35 -7.10 -1.61 6.99
N TYR A 36 -6.69 -2.62 7.74
CA TYR A 36 -5.38 -3.26 7.60
C TYR A 36 -5.36 -4.16 6.38
N GLU A 37 -4.23 -4.16 5.68
CA GLU A 37 -3.92 -5.12 4.63
C GLU A 37 -2.68 -5.90 4.98
N LEU A 38 -2.74 -7.22 4.79
CA LEU A 38 -1.58 -8.08 4.79
C LEU A 38 -1.39 -8.62 3.38
N PHE A 39 -0.31 -8.17 2.73
CA PHE A 39 0.06 -8.55 1.38
C PHE A 39 1.23 -9.54 1.41
N THR A 40 1.16 -10.62 0.62
CA THR A 40 2.26 -11.58 0.50
C THR A 40 2.28 -12.25 -0.88
N LEU A 41 3.46 -12.74 -1.27
CA LEU A 41 3.66 -13.48 -2.53
C LEU A 41 3.79 -14.98 -2.27
N SER A 42 2.96 -15.78 -2.97
CA SER A 42 3.11 -17.24 -3.05
C SER A 42 4.11 -17.63 -4.15
N SER A 43 4.23 -16.80 -5.21
CA SER A 43 5.21 -17.00 -6.27
C SER A 43 5.52 -15.70 -7.00
N GLY A 44 6.68 -15.68 -7.68
CA GLY A 44 7.14 -14.52 -8.45
C GLY A 44 7.76 -13.44 -7.58
N SER A 45 7.85 -12.23 -8.15
CA SER A 45 8.38 -11.04 -7.50
C SER A 45 7.67 -9.79 -7.99
N CYS A 46 7.56 -8.78 -7.13
CA CYS A 46 7.02 -7.47 -7.51
C CYS A 46 7.78 -6.34 -6.81
N ARG A 47 7.63 -5.13 -7.32
CA ARG A 47 8.02 -3.93 -6.60
C ARG A 47 6.84 -3.46 -5.76
N PHE A 48 7.11 -3.03 -4.54
CA PHE A 48 6.10 -2.60 -3.60
C PHE A 48 6.51 -1.27 -2.98
N LEU A 49 5.72 -0.25 -3.24
CA LEU A 49 5.88 1.06 -2.63
C LEU A 49 5.04 1.11 -1.35
N LEU A 50 5.66 1.45 -0.23
CA LEU A 50 4.98 1.67 1.04
C LEU A 50 5.51 2.97 1.63
N LYS A 51 4.64 3.96 1.84
CA LYS A 51 5.02 5.32 2.22
C LYS A 51 6.00 5.93 1.20
N ASP A 52 7.21 6.18 1.67
CA ASP A 52 8.32 6.78 0.93
C ASP A 52 9.36 5.75 0.44
N SER A 53 9.12 4.47 0.73
CA SER A 53 10.10 3.41 0.56
C SER A 53 9.67 2.38 -0.48
N LEU A 54 10.59 2.06 -1.40
CA LEU A 54 10.39 1.04 -2.43
C LEU A 54 11.06 -0.26 -1.99
N TYR A 55 10.29 -1.34 -2.05
CA TYR A 55 10.72 -2.70 -1.72
C TYR A 55 10.64 -3.60 -2.94
N TYR A 56 11.50 -4.63 -2.98
CA TYR A 56 11.41 -5.73 -3.94
C TYR A 56 10.95 -6.96 -3.18
N LEU A 57 9.70 -7.35 -3.39
CA LEU A 57 9.12 -8.51 -2.73
C LEU A 57 9.28 -9.76 -3.59
N HIS A 58 9.61 -10.85 -2.94
CA HIS A 58 9.74 -12.18 -3.52
C HIS A 58 8.80 -13.15 -2.79
N LYS A 59 8.75 -14.39 -3.26
CA LYS A 59 8.02 -15.44 -2.59
C LYS A 59 8.41 -15.52 -1.10
N GLY A 60 7.42 -15.47 -0.22
CA GLY A 60 7.59 -15.52 1.23
C GLY A 60 7.75 -14.17 1.90
N ASP A 61 7.85 -13.08 1.13
CA ASP A 61 7.85 -11.73 1.66
C ASP A 61 6.43 -11.28 2.00
N VAL A 62 6.34 -10.42 2.99
CA VAL A 62 5.09 -9.92 3.58
C VAL A 62 5.18 -8.42 3.76
N ALA A 63 4.11 -7.71 3.40
CA ALA A 63 3.90 -6.33 3.78
C ALA A 63 2.63 -6.22 4.64
N LEU A 64 2.75 -5.61 5.81
CA LEU A 64 1.62 -5.21 6.65
C LEU A 64 1.39 -3.71 6.47
N ILE A 65 0.21 -3.37 6.00
CA ILE A 65 -0.19 -2.01 5.66
C ILE A 65 -1.27 -1.58 6.64
N PRO A 66 -1.01 -0.56 7.48
CA PRO A 66 -2.01 0.03 8.36
C PRO A 66 -3.09 0.80 7.58
N PRO A 67 -4.24 1.09 8.22
CA PRO A 67 -5.26 1.96 7.66
C PRO A 67 -4.67 3.30 7.19
N HIS A 68 -5.19 3.78 6.05
CA HIS A 68 -4.82 5.05 5.43
C HIS A 68 -3.35 5.17 4.98
N GLU A 69 -2.58 4.09 5.08
CA GLU A 69 -1.19 4.11 4.65
C GLU A 69 -1.10 3.95 3.12
N LEU A 70 -0.25 4.78 2.54
CA LEU A 70 -0.04 4.82 1.11
C LEU A 70 0.77 3.62 0.65
N HIS A 71 0.24 2.87 -0.31
CA HIS A 71 0.94 1.73 -0.88
C HIS A 71 0.55 1.47 -2.33
N HIS A 72 1.45 0.82 -3.05
CA HIS A 72 1.28 0.44 -4.45
C HIS A 72 2.13 -0.77 -4.79
N SER A 73 1.54 -1.74 -5.49
CA SER A 73 2.25 -2.90 -6.02
C SER A 73 2.46 -2.76 -7.54
N ILE A 74 3.69 -2.93 -7.99
CA ILE A 74 4.10 -2.82 -9.40
C ILE A 74 4.56 -4.18 -9.87
N TYR A 75 3.80 -4.76 -10.79
CA TYR A 75 4.03 -6.11 -11.28
C TYR A 75 4.87 -6.12 -12.56
N PRO A 76 5.69 -7.17 -12.80
CA PRO A 76 6.42 -7.35 -14.05
C PRO A 76 5.47 -7.63 -15.22
N GLU A 77 5.90 -7.31 -16.44
CA GLU A 77 5.11 -7.54 -17.66
C GLU A 77 5.02 -9.03 -18.00
N ASP A 78 6.16 -9.73 -17.94
CA ASP A 78 6.32 -11.06 -18.53
C ASP A 78 6.33 -12.21 -17.51
N ASN A 79 6.28 -11.91 -16.20
CA ASN A 79 6.33 -12.94 -15.16
C ASN A 79 5.23 -12.71 -14.11
N PRO A 80 4.07 -13.33 -14.25
CA PRO A 80 2.97 -13.17 -13.32
C PRO A 80 3.35 -13.60 -11.90
N CYS A 81 2.98 -12.76 -10.93
CA CYS A 81 3.10 -13.09 -9.51
C CYS A 81 1.79 -13.72 -9.01
N GLU A 82 1.86 -14.66 -8.10
CA GLU A 82 0.71 -15.08 -7.31
C GLU A 82 0.75 -14.41 -5.94
N ILE A 83 -0.28 -13.62 -5.67
CA ILE A 83 -0.40 -12.84 -4.44
C ILE A 83 -1.53 -13.36 -3.56
N ASN A 84 -1.39 -13.16 -2.24
CA ASN A 84 -2.49 -13.26 -1.29
C ASN A 84 -2.64 -11.90 -0.60
N ILE A 85 -3.88 -11.49 -0.41
CA ILE A 85 -4.23 -10.24 0.27
C ILE A 85 -5.25 -10.58 1.33
N LEU A 86 -4.98 -10.18 2.58
CA LEU A 86 -5.91 -10.25 3.69
C LEU A 86 -6.30 -8.85 4.11
N PHE A 87 -7.60 -8.61 4.29
CA PHE A 87 -8.11 -7.38 4.86
C PHE A 87 -8.77 -7.64 6.21
N PHE A 88 -8.49 -6.79 7.18
CA PHE A 88 -9.07 -6.90 8.52
C PHE A 88 -9.10 -5.54 9.24
N ASN A 89 -9.98 -5.42 10.23
CA ASN A 89 -10.05 -4.28 11.12
C ASN A 89 -9.44 -4.59 12.48
N ARG A 90 -9.15 -3.56 13.26
CA ARG A 90 -8.63 -3.72 14.62
C ARG A 90 -9.63 -4.44 15.54
N SER A 91 -10.92 -4.31 15.30
CA SER A 91 -11.99 -5.02 16.02
C SER A 91 -11.95 -6.55 15.86
N HIS A 92 -11.24 -7.05 14.87
CA HIS A 92 -11.06 -8.50 14.68
C HIS A 92 -9.97 -9.09 15.57
N LEU A 93 -9.23 -8.27 16.31
CA LEU A 93 -8.12 -8.69 17.18
C LEU A 93 -8.58 -8.82 18.63
N PRO A 94 -8.11 -9.84 19.38
CA PRO A 94 -8.55 -10.11 20.76
C PRO A 94 -8.05 -9.05 21.73
N SER A 95 -6.87 -8.50 21.50
CA SER A 95 -6.27 -7.43 22.30
C SER A 95 -5.45 -6.53 21.37
N PRO A 96 -5.90 -5.28 21.21
CA PRO A 96 -5.18 -4.32 20.37
C PRO A 96 -3.75 -4.02 20.87
N GLU A 97 -3.46 -4.28 22.13
CA GLU A 97 -2.19 -3.97 22.77
C GLU A 97 -1.08 -4.97 22.46
N ILE A 98 -1.45 -6.22 22.12
CA ILE A 98 -0.48 -7.29 21.83
C ILE A 98 0.24 -7.04 20.50
N PHE A 99 -0.44 -6.41 19.55
CA PHE A 99 0.09 -6.22 18.21
C PHE A 99 0.45 -4.75 17.96
N LYS A 100 1.74 -4.47 17.80
CA LYS A 100 2.20 -3.21 17.22
C LYS A 100 2.02 -3.28 15.71
N LEU A 101 0.79 -3.01 15.25
CA LEU A 101 0.42 -3.07 13.83
C LEU A 101 0.89 -1.81 13.08
N ASN A 102 2.19 -1.56 13.10
CA ASN A 102 2.82 -0.53 12.29
C ASN A 102 3.07 -1.06 10.87
N ALA A 103 3.30 -0.15 9.93
CA ALA A 103 3.76 -0.52 8.61
C ALA A 103 5.03 -1.37 8.70
N PHE A 104 5.02 -2.52 8.07
CA PHE A 104 6.11 -3.49 8.11
C PHE A 104 6.27 -4.15 6.74
N VAL A 105 7.52 -4.31 6.32
CA VAL A 105 7.87 -5.16 5.18
C VAL A 105 9.00 -6.08 5.64
N GLY A 106 8.85 -7.36 5.41
CA GLY A 106 9.84 -8.35 5.81
C GLY A 106 9.58 -9.72 5.19
N SER A 107 10.45 -10.67 5.48
CA SER A 107 10.35 -12.03 4.97
C SER A 107 9.92 -13.00 6.07
N VAL A 108 9.04 -13.93 5.73
CA VAL A 108 8.78 -15.10 6.56
C VAL A 108 9.94 -16.07 6.38
N PRO A 109 10.70 -16.43 7.43
CA PRO A 109 11.78 -17.40 7.31
C PRO A 109 11.32 -18.71 6.69
N LEU A 110 12.15 -19.31 5.84
CA LEU A 110 11.80 -20.51 5.06
C LEU A 110 11.21 -21.64 5.92
N LEU A 111 11.72 -21.81 7.15
CA LEU A 111 11.23 -22.82 8.09
C LEU A 111 9.75 -22.65 8.44
N TYR A 112 9.24 -21.42 8.47
CA TYR A 112 7.86 -21.10 8.89
C TYR A 112 6.93 -20.77 7.72
N GLN A 113 7.45 -20.69 6.50
CA GLN A 113 6.62 -20.46 5.31
C GLN A 113 5.51 -21.51 5.12
N PRO A 114 5.75 -22.83 5.35
CA PRO A 114 4.69 -23.82 5.24
C PRO A 114 3.51 -23.54 6.17
N ASP A 115 3.76 -23.18 7.43
CA ASP A 115 2.72 -22.87 8.41
C ASP A 115 2.00 -21.57 8.04
N TYR A 116 2.75 -20.55 7.63
CA TYR A 116 2.22 -19.27 7.20
C TYR A 116 1.26 -19.41 6.01
N PHE A 117 1.72 -20.07 4.94
CA PHE A 117 0.88 -20.30 3.75
C PHE A 117 -0.23 -21.33 4.03
N GLY A 118 -0.01 -22.28 4.95
CA GLY A 118 -1.03 -23.19 5.44
C GLY A 118 -2.21 -22.48 6.08
N LEU A 119 -1.95 -21.48 6.92
CA LEU A 119 -3.00 -20.63 7.52
C LEU A 119 -3.77 -19.84 6.46
N ILE A 120 -3.08 -19.23 5.50
CA ILE A 120 -3.73 -18.53 4.38
C ILE A 120 -4.62 -19.47 3.57
N ASN A 121 -4.17 -20.70 3.30
CA ASN A 121 -4.97 -21.70 2.59
C ASN A 121 -6.23 -22.10 3.38
N ARG A 122 -6.12 -22.23 4.71
CA ARG A 122 -7.28 -22.51 5.58
C ARG A 122 -8.27 -21.34 5.54
N MET A 123 -7.81 -20.10 5.61
CA MET A 123 -8.67 -18.91 5.51
C MET A 123 -9.39 -18.85 4.15
N LEU A 124 -8.69 -19.15 3.04
CA LEU A 124 -9.30 -19.24 1.71
C LEU A 124 -10.38 -20.32 1.62
N SER A 125 -10.12 -21.48 2.23
CA SER A 125 -11.09 -22.58 2.28
C SER A 125 -12.32 -22.19 3.11
N GLU A 126 -12.12 -21.53 4.26
CA GLU A 126 -13.19 -21.11 5.16
C GLU A 126 -14.18 -20.16 4.48
N GLN A 127 -13.70 -19.28 3.62
CA GLN A 127 -14.56 -18.36 2.85
C GLN A 127 -15.45 -19.05 1.80
N THR A 128 -15.12 -20.29 1.40
CA THR A 128 -15.91 -21.01 0.41
C THR A 128 -17.00 -21.87 1.04
N HIS A 129 -16.93 -22.14 2.35
CA HIS A 129 -17.86 -22.99 3.09
C HIS A 129 -18.24 -22.31 4.41
N ILE A 130 -19.03 -21.23 4.31
CA ILE A 130 -19.39 -20.39 5.46
C ILE A 130 -20.45 -21.09 6.33
N ASP A 131 -20.17 -21.21 7.64
CA ASP A 131 -21.08 -21.67 8.67
C ASP A 131 -21.04 -20.77 9.91
N GLU A 132 -21.72 -21.16 10.99
CA GLU A 132 -21.79 -20.40 12.24
C GLU A 132 -20.44 -20.27 12.97
N TYR A 133 -19.43 -21.07 12.63
CA TYR A 133 -18.09 -21.07 13.24
C TYR A 133 -17.07 -20.30 12.42
N SER A 134 -17.38 -19.95 11.18
CA SER A 134 -16.43 -19.39 10.21
C SER A 134 -15.78 -18.10 10.68
N ASP A 135 -16.53 -17.17 11.28
CA ASP A 135 -15.95 -15.92 11.83
C ASP A 135 -14.92 -16.22 12.94
N SER A 136 -15.24 -17.18 13.82
CA SER A 136 -14.34 -17.60 14.90
C SER A 136 -13.05 -18.23 14.35
N TYR A 137 -13.16 -19.10 13.34
CA TYR A 137 -11.99 -19.68 12.69
C TYR A 137 -11.16 -18.63 11.97
N MET A 138 -11.77 -17.72 11.23
CA MET A 138 -11.06 -16.64 10.55
C MET A 138 -10.29 -15.75 11.53
N ARG A 139 -10.87 -15.42 12.69
CA ARG A 139 -10.18 -14.69 13.77
C ARG A 139 -9.01 -15.50 14.33
N CYS A 140 -9.19 -16.77 14.64
CA CYS A 140 -8.10 -17.63 15.14
C CYS A 140 -6.94 -17.74 14.15
N TYR A 141 -7.21 -17.92 12.87
CA TYR A 141 -6.19 -17.97 11.83
C TYR A 141 -5.46 -16.64 11.68
N LEU A 142 -6.19 -15.51 11.65
CA LEU A 142 -5.59 -14.19 11.62
C LEU A 142 -4.67 -13.96 12.83
N HIS A 143 -5.13 -14.29 14.04
CA HIS A 143 -4.33 -14.12 15.27
C HIS A 143 -3.04 -14.93 15.21
N THR A 144 -3.15 -16.20 14.81
CA THR A 144 -1.98 -17.07 14.68
C THR A 144 -1.01 -16.54 13.65
N LEU A 145 -1.50 -16.06 12.51
CA LEU A 145 -0.69 -15.48 11.45
C LEU A 145 0.07 -14.24 11.94
N LEU A 146 -0.62 -13.33 12.62
CA LEU A 146 -0.01 -12.11 13.17
C LEU A 146 1.00 -12.42 14.30
N LEU A 147 0.73 -13.43 15.14
CA LEU A 147 1.68 -13.89 16.17
C LEU A 147 2.95 -14.48 15.55
N LEU A 148 2.82 -15.25 14.46
CA LEU A 148 3.99 -15.74 13.72
C LEU A 148 4.81 -14.59 13.18
N LEU A 149 4.18 -13.59 12.57
CA LEU A 149 4.87 -12.39 12.08
C LEU A 149 5.52 -11.61 13.21
N ALA A 150 4.81 -11.34 14.31
CA ALA A 150 5.34 -10.60 15.46
C ALA A 150 6.55 -11.30 16.08
N ARG A 151 6.49 -12.62 16.22
CA ARG A 151 7.60 -13.41 16.75
C ARG A 151 8.84 -13.32 15.87
N HIS A 152 8.67 -13.33 14.55
CA HIS A 152 9.79 -13.29 13.62
C HIS A 152 10.34 -11.88 13.42
N SER A 153 9.50 -10.85 13.41
CA SER A 153 9.95 -9.46 13.37
C SER A 153 10.62 -9.04 14.68
N ALA A 154 10.17 -9.56 15.82
CA ALA A 154 10.81 -9.28 17.13
C ALA A 154 12.17 -9.98 17.32
N LEU A 155 12.38 -11.12 16.65
CA LEU A 155 13.68 -11.83 16.68
C LEU A 155 14.72 -11.22 15.73
N ASN A 156 14.28 -10.37 14.83
CA ASN A 156 15.10 -9.79 13.78
C ASN A 156 14.88 -8.27 13.73
N GLU A 157 15.27 -7.53 14.76
CA GLU A 157 15.36 -6.06 14.68
C GLU A 157 16.28 -5.62 13.51
N ASP A 158 17.19 -6.49 13.06
CA ASP A 158 18.00 -6.33 11.85
C ASP A 158 17.34 -6.85 10.55
N SER A 159 16.14 -7.45 10.63
CA SER A 159 15.45 -8.09 9.49
C SER A 159 14.27 -7.31 8.94
N ALA A 160 14.00 -6.10 9.42
CA ALA A 160 13.19 -5.19 8.65
C ALA A 160 13.88 -5.06 7.29
N MET A 161 13.19 -5.49 6.21
CA MET A 161 13.73 -5.34 4.87
C MET A 161 14.17 -3.88 4.72
N LEU A 162 15.48 -3.68 4.63
CA LEU A 162 15.98 -2.40 4.19
C LEU A 162 15.36 -2.16 2.81
N PRO A 163 14.85 -0.95 2.53
CA PRO A 163 14.37 -0.63 1.20
C PRO A 163 15.45 -1.07 0.21
N HIS A 164 15.12 -2.02 -0.64
CA HIS A 164 16.12 -2.64 -1.49
C HIS A 164 16.60 -1.61 -2.49
N SER A 165 17.75 -1.06 -2.23
CA SER A 165 18.41 -0.05 -3.04
C SER A 165 19.10 -0.67 -4.26
N SER A 166 18.43 -1.48 -5.06
CA SER A 166 18.93 -1.63 -6.44
C SER A 166 18.88 -0.26 -7.17
N ASP A 167 18.17 0.70 -6.59
CA ASP A 167 18.05 2.07 -7.02
C ASP A 167 18.04 3.07 -5.85
N ILE A 168 19.14 3.12 -5.11
CA ILE A 168 19.32 4.07 -4.00
C ILE A 168 19.00 5.51 -4.43
N ASN A 169 19.29 5.86 -5.67
CA ASN A 169 19.02 7.17 -6.23
C ASN A 169 17.52 7.45 -6.32
N ILE A 170 16.73 6.47 -6.74
CA ILE A 170 15.26 6.62 -6.81
C ILE A 170 14.64 6.56 -5.41
N ALA A 171 15.13 5.73 -4.52
CA ALA A 171 14.70 5.72 -3.12
C ALA A 171 14.96 7.06 -2.41
N LEU A 172 16.11 7.69 -2.65
CA LEU A 172 16.39 9.04 -2.15
C LEU A 172 15.42 10.08 -2.74
N ALA A 173 15.12 9.97 -4.03
CA ALA A 173 14.19 10.86 -4.71
C ALA A 173 12.76 10.72 -4.16
N THR A 174 12.24 9.51 -3.99
CA THR A 174 10.90 9.28 -3.44
C THR A 174 10.80 9.79 -2.01
N LYS A 175 11.79 9.53 -1.17
CA LYS A 175 11.88 10.06 0.19
C LYS A 175 11.90 11.59 0.22
N TYR A 176 12.67 12.21 -0.67
CA TYR A 176 12.74 13.67 -0.80
C TYR A 176 11.40 14.27 -1.24
N ILE A 177 10.74 13.67 -2.23
CA ILE A 177 9.40 14.07 -2.67
C ILE A 177 8.42 14.00 -1.51
N TYR A 178 8.39 12.88 -0.79
CA TYR A 178 7.49 12.67 0.33
C TYR A 178 7.71 13.67 1.47
N ALA A 179 8.96 14.04 1.75
CA ALA A 179 9.30 15.04 2.78
C ALA A 179 9.04 16.50 2.34
N ASN A 180 8.87 16.76 1.04
CA ASN A 180 8.80 18.12 0.51
C ASN A 180 7.62 18.35 -0.46
N PHE A 181 6.64 17.44 -0.53
CA PHE A 181 5.58 17.47 -1.53
C PHE A 181 4.74 18.76 -1.55
N GLN A 182 4.66 19.46 -0.42
CA GLN A 182 3.96 20.75 -0.32
C GLN A 182 4.65 21.86 -1.12
N LYS A 183 5.97 21.74 -1.34
CA LYS A 183 6.75 22.72 -2.10
C LYS A 183 6.56 22.54 -3.60
N GLN A 184 6.89 23.58 -4.36
CA GLN A 184 6.92 23.51 -5.82
C GLN A 184 8.20 22.80 -6.27
N LEU A 185 8.16 21.48 -6.29
CA LEU A 185 9.29 20.65 -6.72
C LEU A 185 9.36 20.58 -8.24
N THR A 186 10.55 20.76 -8.79
CA THR A 186 10.85 20.59 -10.21
C THR A 186 11.52 19.23 -10.47
N LEU A 187 11.57 18.83 -11.73
CA LEU A 187 12.29 17.63 -12.13
C LEU A 187 13.79 17.76 -11.83
N GLU A 188 14.32 18.97 -12.01
CA GLU A 188 15.70 19.34 -11.76
C GLU A 188 16.05 19.18 -10.28
N ASP A 189 15.21 19.66 -9.37
CA ASP A 189 15.42 19.54 -7.92
C ASP A 189 15.54 18.06 -7.51
N VAL A 190 14.60 17.24 -7.95
CA VAL A 190 14.53 15.83 -7.53
C VAL A 190 15.61 14.98 -8.21
N SER A 191 15.93 15.27 -9.47
CA SER A 191 17.01 14.58 -10.17
C SER A 191 18.39 14.89 -9.57
N ALA A 192 18.59 16.12 -9.07
CA ALA A 192 19.82 16.50 -8.36
C ALA A 192 19.97 15.70 -7.06
N VAL A 193 18.89 15.53 -6.27
CA VAL A 193 18.91 14.67 -5.07
C VAL A 193 19.26 13.23 -5.42
N ALA A 194 18.77 12.74 -6.55
CA ALA A 194 19.09 11.41 -7.06
C ALA A 194 20.51 11.31 -7.66
N SER A 195 21.26 12.41 -7.76
CA SER A 195 22.55 12.46 -8.46
C SER A 195 22.48 11.95 -9.90
N LEU A 196 21.40 12.25 -10.61
CA LEU A 196 21.11 11.84 -11.98
C LEU A 196 20.81 13.06 -12.87
N SER A 197 21.08 12.95 -14.18
CA SER A 197 20.57 13.94 -15.11
C SER A 197 19.03 13.88 -15.21
N PRO A 198 18.33 15.02 -15.43
CA PRO A 198 16.85 15.04 -15.48
C PRO A 198 16.26 14.03 -16.47
N THR A 199 16.86 13.91 -17.65
CA THR A 199 16.41 12.98 -18.69
C THR A 199 16.55 11.51 -18.26
N TYR A 200 17.68 11.15 -17.68
CA TYR A 200 17.91 9.78 -17.20
C TYR A 200 17.04 9.48 -15.97
N PHE A 201 16.97 10.44 -15.03
CA PHE A 201 16.08 10.36 -13.89
C PHE A 201 14.63 10.09 -14.29
N SER A 202 14.07 10.88 -15.21
CA SER A 202 12.68 10.73 -15.65
C SER A 202 12.37 9.32 -16.16
N LYS A 203 13.24 8.76 -17.00
CA LYS A 203 13.09 7.39 -17.51
C LYS A 203 13.19 6.36 -16.40
N LYS A 204 14.25 6.48 -15.59
CA LYS A 204 14.54 5.55 -14.50
C LYS A 204 13.47 5.61 -13.41
N PHE A 205 13.03 6.80 -13.02
CA PHE A 205 11.97 7.02 -12.05
C PHE A 205 10.68 6.34 -12.48
N LYS A 206 10.24 6.57 -13.73
CA LYS A 206 9.04 5.91 -14.27
C LYS A 206 9.18 4.40 -14.34
N LEU A 207 10.35 3.89 -14.77
CA LEU A 207 10.61 2.45 -14.81
C LEU A 207 10.56 1.83 -13.40
N THR A 208 11.06 2.55 -12.40
CA THR A 208 11.18 2.06 -11.02
C THR A 208 9.89 2.20 -10.24
N THR A 209 9.20 3.35 -10.33
CA THR A 209 7.97 3.64 -9.57
C THR A 209 6.69 3.31 -10.33
N GLY A 210 6.74 3.03 -11.63
CA GLY A 210 5.57 2.88 -12.48
C GLY A 210 4.98 4.21 -12.95
N MET A 211 5.35 5.34 -12.36
CA MET A 211 4.78 6.66 -12.60
C MET A 211 5.83 7.67 -13.06
N GLY A 212 5.39 8.68 -13.83
CA GLY A 212 6.20 9.88 -14.06
C GLY A 212 6.32 10.74 -12.78
N PHE A 213 7.38 11.53 -12.68
CA PHE A 213 7.65 12.39 -11.51
C PHE A 213 6.44 13.27 -11.11
N LYS A 214 5.85 13.99 -12.08
CA LYS A 214 4.69 14.86 -11.80
C LYS A 214 3.46 14.07 -11.34
N GLU A 215 3.24 12.92 -11.92
CA GLU A 215 2.15 12.01 -11.56
C GLU A 215 2.33 11.52 -10.12
N TYR A 216 3.53 11.07 -9.79
CA TYR A 216 3.89 10.64 -8.43
C TYR A 216 3.76 11.77 -7.39
N LEU A 217 4.26 12.97 -7.70
CA LEU A 217 4.14 14.14 -6.81
C LEU A 217 2.66 14.49 -6.56
N ASN A 218 1.86 14.56 -7.62
CA ASN A 218 0.43 14.85 -7.50
C ASN A 218 -0.29 13.76 -6.69
N PHE A 219 0.06 12.51 -6.89
CA PHE A 219 -0.46 11.40 -6.14
C PHE A 219 -0.17 11.55 -4.63
N VAL A 220 1.08 11.79 -4.22
CA VAL A 220 1.44 12.03 -2.81
C VAL A 220 0.62 13.18 -2.23
N ARG A 221 0.51 14.30 -2.96
CA ARG A 221 -0.31 15.46 -2.56
C ARG A 221 -1.78 15.12 -2.36
N LEU A 222 -2.38 14.38 -3.30
CA LEU A 222 -3.78 13.98 -3.24
C LEU A 222 -4.06 13.10 -2.03
N LYS A 223 -3.17 12.17 -1.71
CA LYS A 223 -3.34 11.27 -0.55
C LYS A 223 -3.28 12.03 0.77
N HIS A 224 -2.34 12.95 0.92
CA HIS A 224 -2.30 13.80 2.11
C HIS A 224 -3.53 14.72 2.22
N ALA A 225 -3.98 15.31 1.09
CA ALA A 225 -5.19 16.11 1.05
C ALA A 225 -6.44 15.29 1.37
N GLN A 226 -6.49 14.01 0.97
CA GLN A 226 -7.57 13.09 1.31
C GLN A 226 -7.71 12.91 2.83
N ALA A 227 -6.61 12.69 3.53
CA ALA A 227 -6.61 12.61 4.99
C ALA A 227 -7.08 13.93 5.64
N ALA A 228 -6.59 15.07 5.16
CA ALA A 228 -6.98 16.38 5.67
C ALA A 228 -8.47 16.69 5.47
N LEU A 229 -9.08 16.25 4.37
CA LEU A 229 -10.52 16.41 4.12
C LEU A 229 -11.38 15.74 5.20
N LEU A 230 -10.89 14.66 5.81
CA LEU A 230 -11.61 13.88 6.84
C LEU A 230 -11.32 14.35 8.26
N THR A 231 -10.16 14.99 8.49
CA THR A 231 -9.68 15.33 9.82
C THR A 231 -9.72 16.81 10.15
N THR A 232 -10.03 17.67 9.16
CA THR A 232 -10.07 19.13 9.34
C THR A 232 -11.31 19.76 8.76
N ASP A 233 -11.68 20.96 9.26
CA ASP A 233 -12.75 21.80 8.72
C ASP A 233 -12.22 22.83 7.69
N SER A 234 -10.94 22.76 7.29
CA SER A 234 -10.32 23.66 6.32
C SER A 234 -11.09 23.66 5.00
N THR A 235 -11.14 24.80 4.31
CA THR A 235 -11.83 24.83 3.02
C THR A 235 -11.12 23.97 1.97
N ILE A 236 -11.85 23.53 0.96
CA ILE A 236 -11.27 22.74 -0.15
C ILE A 236 -10.12 23.47 -0.84
N THR A 237 -10.24 24.80 -0.92
CA THR A 237 -9.20 25.66 -1.52
C THR A 237 -7.96 25.73 -0.63
N ASP A 238 -8.15 25.90 0.68
CA ASP A 238 -7.03 25.96 1.62
C ASP A 238 -6.27 24.62 1.65
N ILE A 239 -6.99 23.50 1.68
CA ILE A 239 -6.38 22.18 1.56
C ILE A 239 -5.58 22.04 0.27
N ALA A 240 -6.14 22.44 -0.88
CA ALA A 240 -5.41 22.38 -2.14
C ALA A 240 -4.09 23.17 -2.08
N LEU A 241 -4.11 24.39 -1.56
CA LEU A 241 -2.93 25.25 -1.44
C LEU A 241 -1.92 24.68 -0.43
N GLU A 242 -2.38 24.25 0.75
CA GLU A 242 -1.54 23.69 1.80
C GLU A 242 -0.78 22.45 1.33
N TYR A 243 -1.43 21.63 0.50
CA TYR A 243 -0.83 20.40 -0.03
C TYR A 243 -0.13 20.59 -1.38
N GLY A 244 0.18 21.85 -1.74
CA GLY A 244 1.09 22.20 -2.83
C GLY A 244 0.45 22.33 -4.21
N PHE A 245 -0.89 22.34 -4.32
CA PHE A 245 -1.56 22.66 -5.58
C PHE A 245 -1.71 24.16 -5.76
N ASN A 246 -1.24 24.70 -6.89
CA ASN A 246 -1.37 26.13 -7.20
C ASN A 246 -2.77 26.52 -7.69
N ASP A 247 -3.56 25.54 -8.13
CA ASP A 247 -4.90 25.72 -8.66
C ASP A 247 -5.87 24.71 -8.00
N SER A 248 -6.86 25.26 -7.31
CA SER A 248 -7.87 24.46 -6.63
C SER A 248 -8.82 23.72 -7.59
N ASN A 249 -8.99 24.20 -8.83
CA ASN A 249 -9.82 23.49 -9.82
C ASN A 249 -9.06 22.30 -10.37
N TYR A 250 -7.77 22.48 -10.69
CA TYR A 250 -6.90 21.37 -11.06
C TYR A 250 -6.85 20.27 -9.96
N PHE A 251 -6.74 20.70 -8.70
CA PHE A 251 -6.85 19.77 -7.55
C PHE A 251 -8.17 19.01 -7.56
N LYS A 252 -9.31 19.68 -7.71
CA LYS A 252 -10.65 19.05 -7.71
C LYS A 252 -10.80 18.02 -8.82
N ASP A 253 -10.31 18.34 -10.02
CA ASP A 253 -10.37 17.46 -11.18
C ASP A 253 -9.50 16.21 -10.97
N LEU A 254 -8.26 16.39 -10.50
CA LEU A 254 -7.38 15.27 -10.18
C LEU A 254 -7.94 14.43 -9.04
N PHE A 255 -8.47 15.05 -7.99
CA PHE A 255 -9.08 14.37 -6.86
C PHE A 255 -10.28 13.51 -7.30
N LYS A 256 -11.18 14.09 -8.13
CA LYS A 256 -12.32 13.35 -8.67
C LYS A 256 -11.89 12.20 -9.57
N LYS A 257 -10.85 12.40 -10.39
CA LYS A 257 -10.28 11.34 -11.24
C LYS A 257 -9.73 10.19 -10.40
N GLU A 258 -9.02 10.50 -9.31
CA GLU A 258 -8.35 9.51 -8.45
C GLU A 258 -9.34 8.77 -7.54
N PHE A 259 -10.27 9.49 -6.90
CA PHE A 259 -11.15 8.94 -5.87
C PHE A 259 -12.60 8.73 -6.34
N GLY A 260 -12.92 9.01 -7.60
CA GLY A 260 -14.25 8.85 -8.17
C GLY A 260 -15.29 9.86 -7.67
N LYS A 261 -14.98 10.67 -6.65
CA LYS A 261 -15.84 11.69 -6.04
C LYS A 261 -15.12 13.02 -5.94
N SER A 262 -15.87 14.12 -6.00
CA SER A 262 -15.28 15.44 -5.72
C SER A 262 -14.83 15.54 -4.25
N PRO A 263 -13.87 16.42 -3.91
CA PRO A 263 -13.42 16.63 -2.52
C PRO A 263 -14.60 16.96 -1.56
N ARG A 264 -15.59 17.70 -2.03
CA ARG A 264 -16.77 18.06 -1.23
C ARG A 264 -17.68 16.88 -0.96
N GLU A 265 -17.90 16.02 -1.97
CA GLU A 265 -18.68 14.78 -1.83
C GLU A 265 -17.94 13.80 -0.92
N TYR A 266 -16.63 13.70 -1.07
CA TYR A 266 -15.76 12.84 -0.27
C TYR A 266 -15.80 13.21 1.22
N ARG A 267 -15.73 14.51 1.56
CA ARG A 267 -15.86 15.00 2.95
C ARG A 267 -17.22 14.68 3.57
N LYS A 268 -18.30 14.78 2.79
CA LYS A 268 -19.67 14.52 3.30
C LYS A 268 -19.96 13.03 3.48
N ASN A 269 -19.47 12.23 2.57
CA ASN A 269 -19.69 10.79 2.52
C ASN A 269 -18.34 10.12 2.26
N PRO A 270 -17.47 10.01 3.27
CA PRO A 270 -16.23 9.26 3.14
C PRO A 270 -16.57 7.83 2.74
N VAL A 271 -15.83 7.31 1.80
CA VAL A 271 -16.06 5.97 1.24
C VAL A 271 -15.21 4.98 2.00
#